data_22e75c4528bd471d64c03fb8cdb17b1c
#
_entry.id   22e75c4528bd471d64c03fb8cdb17b1c
#
_cell.length_a   1.000
_cell.length_b   1.000
_cell.length_c   1.000
_cell.angle_alpha   90.00
_cell.angle_beta   90.00
_cell.angle_gamma   90.00
#
_symmetry.space_group_name_H-M   'P 1'
#
loop_
_entity.id
_entity.type
_entity.pdbx_description
1 polymer ?
#
loop_
_entity_poly.entity_id
_entity_poly.type
_entity_poly.pdbx_seq_one_letter_code
_entity_poly.pdbx_strand_id
1 'polypeptide(L)'
;MSLTRSWILGVAVPRPAGARYICHMWLPWRDAVWLALGFAVVATVMRVRVPPRRRLWIRDLAQEGAIFSILYATWQFVGHLSGGAIDNAVVRGRAIVSLERAVRLPSEEWTQHVALHSHLIIKAANWYYIVGHTPAIGIFLVWLYVRHRPDYARWRTVLAVGTIAGELIQLFPVAPPRFALFHIVDTMRDYGPQVYSDDGAGFAPQLAAMPSLHCLWAIAVGAAVFRLAKGPWRWIGPAHAVVTVLVVVVTGNHYWLDALAAIPLVLLGLGVADLIAYLSRRRRPGKAAETPQPSRVSR
;
A
#
# COMPACT_ATOMS: atom_id res chain seq x y z
N MET A 1 35.18 20.04 15.58
CA MET A 1 33.81 20.26 16.06
C MET A 1 33.08 21.08 14.97
N SER A 2 32.45 20.40 14.03
CA SER A 2 31.68 21.05 12.93
C SER A 2 30.21 20.79 13.20
N LEU A 3 29.49 21.82 13.61
CA LEU A 3 28.02 21.79 13.73
C LEU A 3 27.43 22.05 12.33
N THR A 4 27.06 21.00 11.62
CA THR A 4 26.25 21.14 10.42
C THR A 4 24.81 21.46 10.83
N ARG A 5 24.46 22.75 10.72
CA ARG A 5 23.06 23.21 10.82
C ARG A 5 22.37 22.95 9.49
N SER A 6 21.43 22.05 9.45
CA SER A 6 20.49 21.95 8.35
C SER A 6 19.39 22.99 8.53
N TRP A 7 19.27 23.92 7.61
CA TRP A 7 18.20 24.92 7.56
C TRP A 7 17.09 24.42 6.65
N ILE A 8 15.91 24.18 7.18
CA ILE A 8 14.69 23.99 6.38
C ILE A 8 13.81 25.21 6.67
N LEU A 9 13.58 26.04 5.64
CA LEU A 9 12.69 27.21 5.68
C LEU A 9 13.01 28.26 6.76
N GLY A 10 14.28 28.48 7.08
CA GLY A 10 14.71 29.59 7.99
C GLY A 10 14.47 29.34 9.48
N VAL A 11 13.99 28.16 9.90
CA VAL A 11 13.78 27.80 11.31
C VAL A 11 14.81 26.77 11.74
N ALA A 12 15.62 27.09 12.76
CA ALA A 12 16.53 26.13 13.39
C ALA A 12 15.71 25.14 14.24
N VAL A 13 15.67 23.87 13.83
CA VAL A 13 15.03 22.81 14.60
C VAL A 13 16.00 22.32 15.68
N PRO A 14 15.67 22.43 16.99
CA PRO A 14 16.50 21.88 18.05
C PRO A 14 16.51 20.35 17.97
N ARG A 15 17.69 19.73 17.97
CA ARG A 15 17.82 18.28 18.08
C ARG A 15 17.60 17.85 19.53
N PRO A 16 16.66 16.96 19.84
CA PRO A 16 16.57 16.36 21.16
C PRO A 16 17.79 15.46 21.39
N ALA A 17 18.54 15.74 22.44
CA ALA A 17 19.65 14.90 22.88
C ALA A 17 19.09 13.57 23.41
N GLY A 18 19.45 12.45 22.79
CA GLY A 18 19.22 11.12 23.35
C GLY A 18 18.23 10.19 22.63
N ALA A 19 17.66 10.56 21.50
CA ALA A 19 16.83 9.64 20.70
C ALA A 19 17.72 8.57 20.04
N ARG A 20 17.75 7.37 20.60
CA ARG A 20 18.26 6.18 19.88
C ARG A 20 17.22 5.80 18.83
N TYR A 21 17.51 6.14 17.59
CA TYR A 21 16.63 5.83 16.45
C TYR A 21 16.70 4.33 16.15
N ILE A 22 15.54 3.71 15.92
CA ILE A 22 15.44 2.37 15.33
C ILE A 22 15.75 2.54 13.82
N CYS A 23 17.01 2.86 13.52
CA CYS A 23 17.48 3.25 12.18
C CYS A 23 17.62 2.07 11.20
N HIS A 24 17.19 0.84 11.56
CA HIS A 24 17.38 -0.37 10.75
C HIS A 24 16.10 -1.17 10.47
N MET A 25 14.93 -0.56 10.56
CA MET A 25 13.68 -1.29 10.30
C MET A 25 13.36 -1.50 8.81
N TRP A 26 14.03 -0.78 7.91
CA TRP A 26 13.74 -0.85 6.48
C TRP A 26 14.84 -1.57 5.72
N LEU A 27 14.45 -2.63 5.01
CA LEU A 27 15.37 -3.38 4.15
C LEU A 27 15.74 -2.51 2.94
N PRO A 28 17.05 -2.29 2.61
CA PRO A 28 17.45 -1.59 1.41
C PRO A 28 16.85 -2.22 0.14
N TRP A 29 16.51 -1.42 -0.86
CA TRP A 29 15.89 -1.93 -2.09
C TRP A 29 16.73 -3.02 -2.78
N ARG A 30 18.06 -2.92 -2.72
CA ARG A 30 18.99 -3.93 -3.28
C ARG A 30 18.82 -5.29 -2.59
N ASP A 31 18.73 -5.30 -1.27
CA ASP A 31 18.55 -6.53 -0.49
C ASP A 31 17.14 -7.13 -0.72
N ALA A 32 16.14 -6.29 -0.90
CA ALA A 32 14.80 -6.72 -1.29
C ALA A 32 14.77 -7.35 -2.69
N VAL A 33 15.58 -6.86 -3.64
CA VAL A 33 15.75 -7.50 -4.96
C VAL A 33 16.40 -8.89 -4.82
N TRP A 34 17.45 -9.02 -4.01
CA TRP A 34 18.07 -10.34 -3.77
C TRP A 34 17.11 -11.31 -3.10
N LEU A 35 16.29 -10.83 -2.17
CA LEU A 35 15.25 -11.62 -1.53
C LEU A 35 14.19 -12.07 -2.57
N ALA A 36 13.76 -11.20 -3.46
CA ALA A 36 12.84 -11.52 -4.53
C ALA A 36 13.39 -12.59 -5.47
N LEU A 37 14.67 -12.47 -5.86
CA LEU A 37 15.37 -13.47 -6.68
C LEU A 37 15.46 -14.81 -5.96
N GLY A 38 15.81 -14.83 -4.67
CA GLY A 38 15.84 -16.04 -3.86
C GLY A 38 14.49 -16.76 -3.83
N PHE A 39 13.42 -16.03 -3.59
CA PHE A 39 12.06 -16.58 -3.62
C PHE A 39 11.66 -17.07 -5.02
N ALA A 40 12.01 -16.35 -6.09
CA ALA A 40 11.74 -16.76 -7.45
C ALA A 40 12.49 -18.06 -7.83
N VAL A 41 13.73 -18.21 -7.39
CA VAL A 41 14.50 -19.46 -7.55
C VAL A 41 13.82 -20.62 -6.81
N VAL A 42 13.45 -20.43 -5.55
CA VAL A 42 12.73 -21.45 -4.77
C VAL A 42 11.43 -21.84 -5.45
N ALA A 43 10.62 -20.87 -5.89
CA ALA A 43 9.37 -21.13 -6.59
C ALA A 43 9.60 -21.94 -7.89
N THR A 44 10.66 -21.63 -8.64
CA THR A 44 11.04 -22.31 -9.88
C THR A 44 11.53 -23.74 -9.63
N VAL A 45 12.43 -23.92 -8.67
CA VAL A 45 12.91 -25.25 -8.26
C VAL A 45 11.76 -26.13 -7.80
N MET A 46 10.84 -25.58 -7.00
CA MET A 46 9.65 -26.28 -6.57
C MET A 46 8.73 -26.66 -7.76
N ARG A 47 8.67 -25.85 -8.81
CA ARG A 47 7.94 -26.20 -10.04
C ARG A 47 8.54 -27.38 -10.77
N VAL A 48 9.86 -27.43 -10.88
CA VAL A 48 10.59 -28.37 -11.73
C VAL A 48 10.88 -29.69 -11.01
N ARG A 49 11.30 -29.63 -9.75
CA ARG A 49 11.89 -30.78 -9.03
C ARG A 49 10.92 -31.53 -8.12
N VAL A 50 9.76 -30.96 -7.75
CA VAL A 50 8.88 -31.55 -6.74
C VAL A 50 7.52 -31.98 -7.36
N PRO A 51 6.96 -33.17 -7.08
CA PRO A 51 5.67 -33.61 -7.61
C PRO A 51 4.48 -32.71 -7.22
N PRO A 52 3.45 -32.54 -8.06
CA PRO A 52 2.39 -31.55 -7.85
C PRO A 52 1.67 -31.60 -6.50
N ARG A 53 1.48 -32.81 -5.95
CA ARG A 53 0.70 -33.02 -4.71
C ARG A 53 1.38 -32.55 -3.42
N ARG A 54 2.72 -32.42 -3.40
CA ARG A 54 3.49 -32.04 -2.18
C ARG A 54 3.95 -30.57 -2.16
N ARG A 55 3.73 -29.81 -3.23
CA ARG A 55 4.40 -28.51 -3.47
C ARG A 55 3.57 -27.30 -3.16
N LEU A 56 2.24 -27.42 -3.08
CA LEU A 56 1.34 -26.29 -3.30
C LEU A 56 1.64 -25.10 -2.39
N TRP A 57 1.75 -25.30 -1.11
CA TRP A 57 1.89 -24.16 -0.18
C TRP A 57 3.27 -23.52 -0.18
N ILE A 58 4.38 -24.30 -0.27
CA ILE A 58 5.75 -23.76 -0.27
C ILE A 58 6.00 -22.97 -1.55
N ARG A 59 5.58 -23.52 -2.69
CA ARG A 59 5.69 -22.85 -3.98
C ARG A 59 4.90 -21.55 -3.99
N ASP A 60 3.67 -21.60 -3.50
CA ASP A 60 2.80 -20.43 -3.49
C ASP A 60 3.35 -19.37 -2.52
N LEU A 61 3.83 -19.77 -1.35
CA LEU A 61 4.50 -18.86 -0.41
C LEU A 61 5.75 -18.22 -1.02
N ALA A 62 6.58 -19.00 -1.71
CA ALA A 62 7.76 -18.47 -2.40
C ALA A 62 7.38 -17.51 -3.55
N GLN A 63 6.33 -17.81 -4.29
CA GLN A 63 5.84 -16.94 -5.35
C GLN A 63 5.29 -15.62 -4.78
N GLU A 64 4.52 -15.67 -3.70
CA GLU A 64 4.04 -14.46 -3.01
C GLU A 64 5.20 -13.68 -2.40
N GLY A 65 6.17 -14.34 -1.78
CA GLY A 65 7.38 -13.71 -1.26
C GLY A 65 8.15 -12.95 -2.34
N ALA A 66 8.28 -13.52 -3.55
CA ALA A 66 8.90 -12.84 -4.68
C ALA A 66 8.11 -11.59 -5.11
N ILE A 67 6.78 -11.69 -5.22
CA ILE A 67 5.92 -10.56 -5.60
C ILE A 67 6.03 -9.43 -4.56
N PHE A 68 5.90 -9.74 -3.28
CA PHE A 68 5.99 -8.73 -2.22
C PHE A 68 7.37 -8.09 -2.15
N SER A 69 8.43 -8.88 -2.29
CA SER A 69 9.80 -8.36 -2.26
C SER A 69 10.08 -7.42 -3.43
N ILE A 70 9.57 -7.72 -4.63
CA ILE A 70 9.76 -6.84 -5.78
C ILE A 70 8.93 -5.55 -5.64
N LEU A 71 7.68 -5.62 -5.19
CA LEU A 71 6.85 -4.44 -4.93
C LEU A 71 7.49 -3.54 -3.86
N TYR A 72 8.03 -4.12 -2.80
CA TYR A 72 8.76 -3.38 -1.78
C TYR A 72 10.06 -2.76 -2.35
N ALA A 73 10.81 -3.49 -3.17
CA ALA A 73 12.03 -2.98 -3.80
C ALA A 73 11.75 -1.81 -4.74
N THR A 74 10.68 -1.90 -5.55
CA THR A 74 10.26 -0.81 -6.45
C THR A 74 9.81 0.42 -5.67
N TRP A 75 9.06 0.25 -4.59
CA TRP A 75 8.67 1.34 -3.70
C TRP A 75 9.89 2.06 -3.11
N GLN A 76 10.85 1.33 -2.58
CA GLN A 76 12.09 1.91 -2.04
C GLN A 76 12.93 2.58 -3.12
N PHE A 77 12.99 1.99 -4.32
CA PHE A 77 13.72 2.56 -5.45
C PHE A 77 13.09 3.87 -5.95
N VAL A 78 11.77 3.91 -6.09
CA VAL A 78 11.02 5.14 -6.43
C VAL A 78 11.26 6.21 -5.38
N GLY A 79 11.21 5.86 -4.09
CA GLY A 79 11.54 6.78 -3.01
C GLY A 79 12.96 7.34 -3.11
N HIS A 80 13.93 6.51 -3.47
CA HIS A 80 15.31 6.94 -3.68
C HIS A 80 15.45 7.94 -4.85
N LEU A 81 14.76 7.72 -5.96
CA LEU A 81 14.76 8.63 -7.11
C LEU A 81 14.10 9.98 -6.79
N SER A 82 13.12 10.01 -5.91
CA SER A 82 12.32 11.19 -5.59
C SER A 82 12.98 12.13 -4.58
N GLY A 83 14.09 11.71 -3.92
CA GLY A 83 14.69 12.39 -2.76
C GLY A 83 15.29 13.78 -3.01
N GLY A 84 15.53 14.19 -4.26
CA GLY A 84 16.13 15.48 -4.60
C GLY A 84 15.14 16.60 -4.95
N ALA A 85 13.83 16.38 -4.91
CA ALA A 85 12.83 17.28 -5.49
C ALA A 85 11.86 17.89 -4.45
N ILE A 86 12.35 18.21 -3.24
CA ILE A 86 11.53 18.68 -2.11
C ILE A 86 10.71 19.92 -2.47
N ASP A 87 11.31 20.95 -3.04
CA ASP A 87 10.63 22.21 -3.37
C ASP A 87 9.47 21.97 -4.36
N ASN A 88 9.73 21.20 -5.41
CA ASN A 88 8.72 20.84 -6.39
C ASN A 88 7.60 19.97 -5.77
N ALA A 89 7.94 19.10 -4.81
CA ALA A 89 6.95 18.29 -4.10
C ALA A 89 6.03 19.15 -3.23
N VAL A 90 6.57 20.17 -2.55
CA VAL A 90 5.79 21.14 -1.76
C VAL A 90 4.87 21.97 -2.65
N VAL A 91 5.36 22.46 -3.79
CA VAL A 91 4.52 23.19 -4.76
C VAL A 91 3.36 22.34 -5.24
N ARG A 92 3.61 21.07 -5.58
CA ARG A 92 2.54 20.14 -5.97
C ARG A 92 1.56 19.85 -4.82
N GLY A 93 2.04 19.69 -3.59
CA GLY A 93 1.17 19.52 -2.43
C GLY A 93 0.22 20.71 -2.23
N ARG A 94 0.72 21.94 -2.35
CA ARG A 94 -0.10 23.17 -2.28
C ARG A 94 -1.12 23.27 -3.42
N ALA A 95 -0.76 22.80 -4.62
CA ALA A 95 -1.69 22.75 -5.76
C ALA A 95 -2.84 21.77 -5.49
N ILE A 96 -2.57 20.64 -4.84
CA ILE A 96 -3.62 19.69 -4.41
C ILE A 96 -4.59 20.36 -3.45
N VAL A 97 -4.09 21.05 -2.41
CA VAL A 97 -4.96 21.79 -1.47
C VAL A 97 -5.83 22.82 -2.18
N SER A 98 -5.26 23.52 -3.16
CA SER A 98 -6.02 24.50 -3.96
C SER A 98 -7.15 23.83 -4.75
N LEU A 99 -6.89 22.65 -5.29
CA LEU A 99 -7.90 21.84 -6.01
C LEU A 99 -8.98 21.33 -5.05
N GLU A 100 -8.60 20.83 -3.88
CA GLU A 100 -9.55 20.36 -2.86
C GLU A 100 -10.49 21.48 -2.40
N ARG A 101 -9.95 22.67 -2.20
CA ARG A 101 -10.76 23.86 -1.88
C ARG A 101 -11.73 24.21 -3.01
N ALA A 102 -11.27 24.14 -4.27
CA ALA A 102 -12.12 24.43 -5.44
C ALA A 102 -13.29 23.45 -5.56
N VAL A 103 -13.09 22.17 -5.23
CA VAL A 103 -14.15 21.15 -5.23
C VAL A 103 -14.83 21.00 -3.89
N ARG A 104 -14.55 21.86 -2.92
CA ARG A 104 -15.17 21.94 -1.58
C ARG A 104 -15.02 20.66 -0.75
N LEU A 105 -13.89 20.00 -0.82
CA LEU A 105 -13.57 18.91 0.11
C LEU A 105 -13.32 19.46 1.52
N PRO A 106 -13.49 18.63 2.56
CA PRO A 106 -13.20 19.03 3.93
C PRO A 106 -11.73 19.46 4.06
N SER A 107 -11.45 20.47 4.92
CA SER A 107 -10.08 20.90 5.19
C SER A 107 -9.36 19.85 6.05
N GLU A 108 -8.13 19.49 5.66
CA GLU A 108 -7.23 18.64 6.44
C GLU A 108 -6.91 19.29 7.80
N GLU A 109 -6.70 20.60 7.79
CA GLU A 109 -6.45 21.39 9.01
C GLU A 109 -7.59 21.26 10.01
N TRP A 110 -8.83 21.43 9.54
CA TRP A 110 -10.01 21.28 10.39
C TRP A 110 -10.14 19.84 10.89
N THR A 111 -9.97 18.87 10.02
CA THR A 111 -10.08 17.44 10.35
C THR A 111 -9.04 17.04 11.40
N GLN A 112 -7.79 17.47 11.23
CA GLN A 112 -6.74 17.22 12.20
C GLN A 112 -6.98 17.98 13.49
N HIS A 113 -7.43 19.25 13.44
CA HIS A 113 -7.73 20.04 14.62
C HIS A 113 -8.77 19.36 15.50
N VAL A 114 -9.85 18.85 14.92
CA VAL A 114 -10.88 18.09 15.65
C VAL A 114 -10.26 16.88 16.36
N ALA A 115 -9.41 16.12 15.68
CA ALA A 115 -8.77 14.94 16.27
C ALA A 115 -7.75 15.28 17.36
N LEU A 116 -7.06 16.42 17.25
CA LEU A 116 -6.08 16.89 18.23
C LEU A 116 -6.69 17.25 19.61
N HIS A 117 -8.02 17.41 19.72
CA HIS A 117 -8.68 17.55 21.02
C HIS A 117 -8.53 16.29 21.89
N SER A 118 -8.15 15.15 21.32
CA SER A 118 -7.93 13.93 22.07
C SER A 118 -6.56 13.31 21.74
N HIS A 119 -5.63 13.38 22.69
CA HIS A 119 -4.32 12.71 22.58
C HIS A 119 -4.46 11.20 22.33
N LEU A 120 -5.51 10.57 22.84
CA LEU A 120 -5.77 9.15 22.63
C LEU A 120 -6.11 8.84 21.17
N ILE A 121 -6.96 9.67 20.55
CA ILE A 121 -7.34 9.52 19.13
C ILE A 121 -6.10 9.66 18.23
N ILE A 122 -5.27 10.68 18.47
CA ILE A 122 -4.05 10.89 17.68
C ILE A 122 -3.07 9.73 17.84
N LYS A 123 -2.81 9.27 19.08
CA LYS A 123 -1.94 8.12 19.31
C LYS A 123 -2.49 6.85 18.67
N ALA A 124 -3.79 6.61 18.77
CA ALA A 124 -4.42 5.46 18.12
C ALA A 124 -4.33 5.55 16.59
N ALA A 125 -4.51 6.73 16.01
CA ALA A 125 -4.35 6.97 14.58
C ALA A 125 -2.90 6.70 14.11
N ASN A 126 -1.90 7.20 14.85
CA ASN A 126 -0.49 6.96 14.54
C ASN A 126 -0.14 5.47 14.61
N TRP A 127 -0.58 4.78 15.69
CA TRP A 127 -0.36 3.34 15.83
C TRP A 127 -1.08 2.55 14.73
N TYR A 128 -2.32 2.91 14.40
CA TYR A 128 -3.03 2.26 13.31
C TYR A 128 -2.32 2.47 11.97
N TYR A 129 -1.83 3.67 11.67
CA TYR A 129 -1.08 3.97 10.45
C TYR A 129 0.14 3.06 10.30
N ILE A 130 0.91 2.87 11.38
CA ILE A 130 2.18 2.13 11.35
C ILE A 130 1.96 0.63 11.46
N VAL A 131 1.16 0.19 12.43
CA VAL A 131 1.09 -1.22 12.85
C VAL A 131 -0.26 -1.86 12.50
N GLY A 132 -1.33 -1.09 12.33
CA GLY A 132 -2.66 -1.63 12.07
C GLY A 132 -2.88 -2.00 10.61
N HIS A 133 -2.49 -1.13 9.72
CA HIS A 133 -2.82 -1.25 8.29
C HIS A 133 -2.07 -2.40 7.59
N THR A 134 -0.75 -2.50 7.74
CA THR A 134 0.06 -3.53 7.07
C THR A 134 -0.29 -4.96 7.49
N PRO A 135 -0.44 -5.28 8.79
CA PRO A 135 -0.93 -6.59 9.20
C PRO A 135 -2.34 -6.91 8.69
N ALA A 136 -3.24 -5.92 8.58
CA ALA A 136 -4.58 -6.14 8.05
C ALA A 136 -4.54 -6.69 6.61
N ILE A 137 -3.61 -6.20 5.77
CA ILE A 137 -3.39 -6.74 4.42
C ILE A 137 -2.89 -8.18 4.48
N GLY A 138 -1.93 -8.47 5.35
CA GLY A 138 -1.43 -9.84 5.56
C GLY A 138 -2.54 -10.80 5.98
N ILE A 139 -3.34 -10.43 6.97
CA ILE A 139 -4.51 -11.19 7.44
C ILE A 139 -5.50 -11.40 6.30
N PHE A 140 -5.80 -10.35 5.54
CA PHE A 140 -6.69 -10.42 4.38
C PHE A 140 -6.18 -11.42 3.32
N LEU A 141 -4.91 -11.38 2.97
CA LEU A 141 -4.32 -12.30 1.98
C LEU A 141 -4.35 -13.75 2.48
N VAL A 142 -4.05 -13.99 3.77
CA VAL A 142 -4.18 -15.32 4.38
C VAL A 142 -5.64 -15.79 4.37
N TRP A 143 -6.58 -14.92 4.74
CA TRP A 143 -8.01 -15.22 4.70
C TRP A 143 -8.49 -15.57 3.28
N LEU A 144 -8.08 -14.81 2.27
CA LEU A 144 -8.37 -15.12 0.86
C LEU A 144 -7.77 -16.46 0.46
N TYR A 145 -6.52 -16.72 0.82
CA TYR A 145 -5.83 -17.96 0.47
C TYR A 145 -6.51 -19.19 1.07
N VAL A 146 -6.95 -19.10 2.31
CA VAL A 146 -7.54 -20.22 3.07
C VAL A 146 -9.03 -20.40 2.75
N ARG A 147 -9.79 -19.32 2.63
CA ARG A 147 -11.26 -19.36 2.55
C ARG A 147 -11.81 -19.06 1.16
N HIS A 148 -11.09 -18.31 0.34
CA HIS A 148 -11.54 -17.80 -0.96
C HIS A 148 -10.49 -18.03 -2.04
N ARG A 149 -9.93 -19.24 -2.10
CA ARG A 149 -8.85 -19.61 -3.01
C ARG A 149 -9.10 -19.25 -4.49
N PRO A 150 -10.31 -19.43 -5.05
CA PRO A 150 -10.61 -19.01 -6.42
C PRO A 150 -10.46 -17.52 -6.69
N ASP A 151 -10.74 -16.70 -5.67
CA ASP A 151 -10.68 -15.23 -5.76
C ASP A 151 -9.31 -14.67 -5.43
N TYR A 152 -8.41 -15.48 -4.84
CA TYR A 152 -7.09 -15.05 -4.37
C TYR A 152 -6.26 -14.39 -5.48
N ALA A 153 -6.13 -15.04 -6.63
CA ALA A 153 -5.34 -14.52 -7.75
C ALA A 153 -5.88 -13.18 -8.27
N ARG A 154 -7.21 -13.01 -8.27
CA ARG A 154 -7.86 -11.77 -8.69
C ARG A 154 -7.47 -10.61 -7.78
N TRP A 155 -7.70 -10.74 -6.48
CA TRP A 155 -7.48 -9.65 -5.53
C TRP A 155 -6.00 -9.36 -5.30
N ARG A 156 -5.14 -10.37 -5.33
CA ARG A 156 -3.69 -10.18 -5.38
C ARG A 156 -3.26 -9.34 -6.60
N THR A 157 -3.83 -9.64 -7.78
CA THR A 157 -3.54 -8.85 -8.99
C THR A 157 -4.01 -7.41 -8.85
N VAL A 158 -5.19 -7.18 -8.25
CA VAL A 158 -5.68 -5.82 -7.95
C VAL A 158 -4.68 -5.05 -7.11
N LEU A 159 -4.22 -5.66 -6.00
CA LEU A 159 -3.23 -5.03 -5.12
C LEU A 159 -1.91 -4.76 -5.86
N ALA A 160 -1.37 -5.74 -6.57
CA ALA A 160 -0.08 -5.61 -7.24
C ALA A 160 -0.12 -4.56 -8.37
N VAL A 161 -1.13 -4.61 -9.25
CA VAL A 161 -1.28 -3.66 -10.35
C VAL A 161 -1.52 -2.25 -9.84
N GLY A 162 -2.40 -2.10 -8.85
CA GLY A 162 -2.67 -0.81 -8.24
C GLY A 162 -1.43 -0.22 -7.57
N THR A 163 -0.64 -1.04 -6.86
CA THR A 163 0.62 -0.62 -6.23
C THR A 163 1.62 -0.15 -7.28
N ILE A 164 1.90 -0.95 -8.32
CA ILE A 164 2.83 -0.57 -9.39
C ILE A 164 2.38 0.74 -10.06
N ALA A 165 1.10 0.86 -10.40
CA ALA A 165 0.58 2.08 -11.00
C ALA A 165 0.70 3.29 -10.07
N GLY A 166 0.45 3.12 -8.78
CA GLY A 166 0.66 4.16 -7.77
C GLY A 166 2.12 4.56 -7.65
N GLU A 167 3.05 3.61 -7.58
CA GLU A 167 4.49 3.87 -7.53
C GLU A 167 4.99 4.61 -8.78
N LEU A 168 4.48 4.29 -9.97
CA LEU A 168 4.82 5.02 -11.19
C LEU A 168 4.38 6.49 -11.13
N ILE A 169 3.22 6.79 -10.53
CA ILE A 169 2.77 8.17 -10.32
C ILE A 169 3.66 8.86 -9.26
N GLN A 170 4.09 8.14 -8.22
CA GLN A 170 4.98 8.67 -7.18
C GLN A 170 6.39 9.01 -7.66
N LEU A 171 6.77 8.68 -8.89
CA LEU A 171 7.96 9.27 -9.56
C LEU A 171 7.86 10.81 -9.67
N PHE A 172 6.65 11.36 -9.59
CA PHE A 172 6.39 12.79 -9.45
C PHE A 172 6.06 13.09 -7.97
N PRO A 173 7.07 13.31 -7.10
CA PRO A 173 6.87 13.39 -5.67
C PRO A 173 5.92 14.52 -5.29
N VAL A 174 5.05 14.25 -4.32
CA VAL A 174 4.11 15.19 -3.71
C VAL A 174 4.35 15.21 -2.22
N ALA A 175 4.62 16.38 -1.66
CA ALA A 175 4.80 16.53 -0.22
C ALA A 175 3.44 16.34 0.50
N PRO A 176 3.40 15.58 1.59
CA PRO A 176 2.19 15.43 2.40
C PRO A 176 1.79 16.73 3.10
N PRO A 177 0.54 16.84 3.59
CA PRO A 177 0.03 18.05 4.26
C PRO A 177 0.97 18.57 5.36
N ARG A 178 1.55 17.70 6.20
CA ARG A 178 2.47 18.09 7.29
C ARG A 178 3.75 18.80 6.83
N PHE A 179 4.12 18.70 5.52
CA PHE A 179 5.26 19.41 4.95
C PHE A 179 4.85 20.57 4.03
N ALA A 180 3.67 20.50 3.44
CA ALA A 180 3.17 21.51 2.51
C ALA A 180 2.43 22.67 3.20
N LEU A 181 1.85 22.42 4.38
CA LEU A 181 0.98 23.36 5.11
C LEU A 181 1.54 23.65 6.50
N PHE A 182 1.66 24.95 6.84
CA PHE A 182 2.23 25.39 8.13
C PHE A 182 1.38 25.05 9.36
N HIS A 183 0.08 24.86 9.18
CA HIS A 183 -0.86 24.62 10.28
C HIS A 183 -1.16 23.14 10.53
N ILE A 184 -0.56 22.23 9.75
CA ILE A 184 -0.68 20.81 9.95
C ILE A 184 0.48 20.31 10.81
N VAL A 185 0.13 19.66 11.93
CA VAL A 185 1.08 19.09 12.88
C VAL A 185 1.59 17.74 12.36
N ASP A 186 2.90 17.48 12.46
CA ASP A 186 3.43 16.13 12.29
C ASP A 186 3.14 15.29 13.54
N THR A 187 2.02 14.60 13.52
CA THR A 187 1.52 13.87 14.69
C THR A 187 2.43 12.73 15.11
N MET A 188 3.18 12.13 14.17
CA MET A 188 4.11 11.05 14.50
C MET A 188 5.33 11.58 15.25
N ARG A 189 5.83 12.74 14.86
CA ARG A 189 6.91 13.42 15.55
C ARG A 189 6.50 13.89 16.96
N ASP A 190 5.30 14.49 17.07
CA ASP A 190 4.91 15.19 18.29
C ASP A 190 4.19 14.27 19.31
N TYR A 191 3.53 13.20 18.85
CA TYR A 191 2.78 12.26 19.69
C TYR A 191 3.28 10.81 19.61
N GLY A 192 4.27 10.53 18.71
CA GLY A 192 4.87 9.20 18.51
C GLY A 192 3.89 8.14 17.97
N PRO A 193 4.42 6.95 17.64
CA PRO A 193 5.83 6.59 17.60
C PRO A 193 6.55 7.22 16.40
N GLN A 194 7.81 7.64 16.60
CA GLN A 194 8.64 8.18 15.53
C GLN A 194 9.16 7.02 14.66
N VAL A 195 8.76 6.99 13.41
CA VAL A 195 9.19 5.97 12.43
C VAL A 195 10.05 6.55 11.31
N TYR A 196 10.17 7.85 11.25
CA TYR A 196 10.98 8.54 10.24
C TYR A 196 12.28 9.03 10.88
N SER A 197 13.42 8.74 10.24
CA SER A 197 14.72 9.19 10.72
C SER A 197 14.98 10.64 10.32
N ASP A 198 15.59 11.43 11.23
CA ASP A 198 15.92 12.84 11.00
C ASP A 198 17.18 13.04 10.14
N ASP A 199 17.88 11.96 9.76
CA ASP A 199 19.17 12.01 9.06
C ASP A 199 19.06 12.12 7.52
N GLY A 200 17.87 12.41 7.01
CA GLY A 200 17.63 12.67 5.58
C GLY A 200 17.61 11.41 4.69
N ALA A 201 18.12 10.28 5.16
CA ALA A 201 18.08 9.02 4.41
C ALA A 201 16.67 8.44 4.27
N GLY A 202 15.77 8.81 5.20
CA GLY A 202 14.36 8.39 5.20
C GLY A 202 13.38 9.41 4.59
N PHE A 203 13.86 10.52 4.02
CA PHE A 203 12.98 11.60 3.54
C PHE A 203 12.30 11.29 2.21
N ALA A 204 12.93 10.49 1.37
CA ALA A 204 12.42 10.20 0.04
C ALA A 204 11.05 9.49 0.03
N PRO A 205 10.80 8.44 0.82
CA PRO A 205 9.48 7.81 0.89
C PRO A 205 8.41 8.73 1.48
N GLN A 206 8.79 9.78 2.23
CA GLN A 206 7.87 10.72 2.85
C GLN A 206 7.24 11.72 1.87
N LEU A 207 7.80 11.87 0.67
CA LEU A 207 7.29 12.75 -0.39
C LEU A 207 6.34 12.02 -1.37
N ALA A 208 5.90 10.83 -1.04
CA ALA A 208 5.02 10.00 -1.85
C ALA A 208 3.55 10.10 -1.38
N ALA A 209 3.04 11.33 -1.18
CA ALA A 209 1.67 11.49 -0.69
C ALA A 209 0.64 11.04 -1.72
N MET A 210 0.81 11.34 -3.00
CA MET A 210 -0.20 11.06 -4.03
C MET A 210 0.30 10.05 -5.08
N PRO A 211 -0.48 9.02 -5.39
CA PRO A 211 -1.70 8.56 -4.72
C PRO A 211 -1.39 7.82 -3.42
N SER A 212 -2.34 7.76 -2.48
CA SER A 212 -2.17 7.02 -1.24
C SER A 212 -2.24 5.50 -1.47
N LEU A 213 -1.12 4.81 -1.28
CA LEU A 213 -1.10 3.34 -1.31
C LEU A 213 -1.87 2.75 -0.12
N HIS A 214 -1.89 3.43 1.04
CA HIS A 214 -2.70 3.01 2.19
C HIS A 214 -4.19 2.98 1.82
N CYS A 215 -4.68 4.05 1.20
CA CYS A 215 -6.08 4.12 0.75
C CYS A 215 -6.37 3.10 -0.35
N LEU A 216 -5.47 2.92 -1.31
CA LEU A 216 -5.58 1.92 -2.37
C LEU A 216 -5.78 0.52 -1.79
N TRP A 217 -4.91 0.12 -0.88
CA TRP A 217 -4.97 -1.20 -0.27
C TRP A 217 -6.20 -1.37 0.61
N ALA A 218 -6.55 -0.35 1.41
CA ALA A 218 -7.73 -0.39 2.26
C ALA A 218 -9.03 -0.47 1.44
N ILE A 219 -9.13 0.28 0.32
CA ILE A 219 -10.29 0.25 -0.59
C ILE A 219 -10.38 -1.12 -1.28
N ALA A 220 -9.25 -1.68 -1.76
CA ALA A 220 -9.23 -3.00 -2.37
C ALA A 220 -9.65 -4.10 -1.38
N VAL A 221 -9.09 -4.09 -0.16
CA VAL A 221 -9.49 -4.99 0.94
C VAL A 221 -10.97 -4.80 1.28
N GLY A 222 -11.41 -3.54 1.41
CA GLY A 222 -12.79 -3.18 1.69
C GLY A 222 -13.77 -3.76 0.67
N ALA A 223 -13.50 -3.56 -0.61
CA ALA A 223 -14.31 -4.08 -1.70
C ALA A 223 -14.32 -5.62 -1.75
N ALA A 224 -13.16 -6.25 -1.53
CA ALA A 224 -13.05 -7.70 -1.51
C ALA A 224 -13.84 -8.32 -0.36
N VAL A 225 -13.64 -7.83 0.86
CA VAL A 225 -14.34 -8.33 2.06
C VAL A 225 -15.84 -8.11 1.92
N PHE A 226 -16.27 -6.93 1.45
CA PHE A 226 -17.69 -6.65 1.24
C PHE A 226 -18.34 -7.62 0.24
N ARG A 227 -17.60 -8.01 -0.79
CA ARG A 227 -18.08 -8.92 -1.83
C ARG A 227 -18.10 -10.38 -1.39
N LEU A 228 -17.10 -10.82 -0.62
CA LEU A 228 -16.85 -12.24 -0.34
C LEU A 228 -17.35 -12.69 1.04
N ALA A 229 -17.36 -11.80 2.03
CA ALA A 229 -17.87 -12.14 3.36
C ALA A 229 -19.40 -12.11 3.39
N LYS A 230 -19.98 -12.91 4.29
CA LYS A 230 -21.42 -13.03 4.44
C LYS A 230 -21.93 -12.32 5.71
N GLY A 231 -23.22 -11.98 5.70
CA GLY A 231 -23.88 -11.35 6.85
C GLY A 231 -23.26 -10.00 7.25
N PRO A 232 -23.31 -9.64 8.54
CA PRO A 232 -22.82 -8.34 9.01
C PRO A 232 -21.29 -8.19 8.87
N TRP A 233 -20.52 -9.27 8.83
CA TRP A 233 -19.08 -9.28 8.71
C TRP A 233 -18.57 -8.62 7.43
N ARG A 234 -19.40 -8.56 6.39
CA ARG A 234 -19.05 -7.88 5.13
C ARG A 234 -18.72 -6.39 5.32
N TRP A 235 -19.30 -5.75 6.34
CA TRP A 235 -19.11 -4.33 6.60
C TRP A 235 -17.79 -3.98 7.27
N ILE A 236 -17.06 -4.97 7.81
CA ILE A 236 -15.71 -4.75 8.36
C ILE A 236 -14.77 -4.21 7.29
N GLY A 237 -14.89 -4.68 6.05
CA GLY A 237 -14.07 -4.21 4.94
C GLY A 237 -14.24 -2.72 4.63
N PRO A 238 -15.45 -2.25 4.31
CA PRO A 238 -15.73 -0.82 4.14
C PRO A 238 -15.36 0.02 5.37
N ALA A 239 -15.65 -0.46 6.59
CA ALA A 239 -15.27 0.22 7.82
C ALA A 239 -13.74 0.41 7.92
N HIS A 240 -12.95 -0.63 7.61
CA HIS A 240 -11.50 -0.55 7.54
C HIS A 240 -11.04 0.52 6.52
N ALA A 241 -11.65 0.56 5.33
CA ALA A 241 -11.31 1.56 4.32
C ALA A 241 -11.61 3.00 4.81
N VAL A 242 -12.78 3.23 5.41
CA VAL A 242 -13.14 4.54 5.96
C VAL A 242 -12.18 4.95 7.08
N VAL A 243 -11.91 4.06 8.03
CA VAL A 243 -10.96 4.32 9.12
C VAL A 243 -9.57 4.65 8.56
N THR A 244 -9.09 3.91 7.56
CA THR A 244 -7.79 4.18 6.94
C THR A 244 -7.75 5.57 6.32
N VAL A 245 -8.77 5.96 5.54
CA VAL A 245 -8.85 7.30 4.94
C VAL A 245 -8.81 8.38 6.02
N LEU A 246 -9.60 8.24 7.08
CA LEU A 246 -9.60 9.21 8.19
C LEU A 246 -8.24 9.28 8.88
N VAL A 247 -7.61 8.14 9.15
CA VAL A 247 -6.30 8.07 9.81
C VAL A 247 -5.22 8.76 8.98
N VAL A 248 -5.15 8.51 7.67
CA VAL A 248 -4.09 9.09 6.84
C VAL A 248 -4.21 10.61 6.71
N VAL A 249 -5.45 11.14 6.75
CA VAL A 249 -5.72 12.58 6.75
C VAL A 249 -5.40 13.19 8.11
N VAL A 250 -5.95 12.63 9.19
CA VAL A 250 -5.75 13.12 10.57
C VAL A 250 -4.27 13.14 10.96
N THR A 251 -3.50 12.17 10.49
CA THR A 251 -2.05 12.13 10.76
C THR A 251 -1.23 13.09 9.90
N GLY A 252 -1.85 13.85 8.98
CA GLY A 252 -1.17 14.79 8.09
C GLY A 252 -0.31 14.12 7.03
N ASN A 253 -0.52 12.82 6.77
CA ASN A 253 0.25 12.06 5.80
C ASN A 253 -0.31 12.15 4.38
N HIS A 254 -1.62 12.35 4.23
CA HIS A 254 -2.30 12.36 2.94
C HIS A 254 -3.41 13.41 2.86
N TYR A 255 -3.73 13.78 1.64
CA TYR A 255 -4.86 14.61 1.25
C TYR A 255 -6.11 13.75 1.03
N TRP A 256 -7.30 14.35 1.05
CA TRP A 256 -8.54 13.66 0.64
C TRP A 256 -8.48 13.20 -0.82
N LEU A 257 -7.89 14.03 -1.70
CA LEU A 257 -7.71 13.67 -3.11
C LEU A 257 -6.78 12.47 -3.30
N ASP A 258 -5.85 12.21 -2.40
CA ASP A 258 -5.00 11.01 -2.46
C ASP A 258 -5.83 9.73 -2.30
N ALA A 259 -6.85 9.77 -1.42
CA ALA A 259 -7.79 8.67 -1.23
C ALA A 259 -8.70 8.50 -2.46
N LEU A 260 -9.19 9.60 -3.03
CA LEU A 260 -10.00 9.57 -4.24
C LEU A 260 -9.19 9.07 -5.44
N ALA A 261 -7.93 9.47 -5.58
CA ALA A 261 -7.02 9.01 -6.62
C ALA A 261 -6.69 7.51 -6.51
N ALA A 262 -6.85 6.91 -5.34
CA ALA A 262 -6.68 5.47 -5.16
C ALA A 262 -7.81 4.65 -5.82
N ILE A 263 -9.01 5.20 -5.97
CA ILE A 263 -10.17 4.50 -6.55
C ILE A 263 -9.90 4.06 -8.00
N PRO A 264 -9.49 4.95 -8.94
CA PRO A 264 -9.20 4.54 -10.31
C PRO A 264 -8.07 3.50 -10.40
N LEU A 265 -7.12 3.49 -9.47
CA LEU A 265 -6.07 2.47 -9.43
C LEU A 265 -6.61 1.08 -9.02
N VAL A 266 -7.55 1.03 -8.09
CA VAL A 266 -8.27 -0.21 -7.76
C VAL A 266 -9.08 -0.70 -8.96
N LEU A 267 -9.78 0.21 -9.66
CA LEU A 267 -10.55 -0.13 -10.86
C LEU A 267 -9.64 -0.62 -11.99
N LEU A 268 -8.48 -0.01 -12.19
CA LEU A 268 -7.45 -0.49 -13.12
C LEU A 268 -7.02 -1.91 -12.77
N GLY A 269 -6.71 -2.18 -11.51
CA GLY A 269 -6.35 -3.51 -11.03
C GLY A 269 -7.44 -4.55 -11.27
N LEU A 270 -8.71 -4.20 -11.05
CA LEU A 270 -9.86 -5.05 -11.35
C LEU A 270 -9.96 -5.35 -12.85
N GLY A 271 -9.84 -4.32 -13.70
CA GLY A 271 -9.87 -4.48 -15.16
C GLY A 271 -8.77 -5.39 -15.67
N VAL A 272 -7.54 -5.23 -15.17
CA VAL A 272 -6.39 -6.10 -15.52
C VAL A 272 -6.63 -7.54 -15.04
N ALA A 273 -7.13 -7.73 -13.82
CA ALA A 273 -7.42 -9.06 -13.31
C ALA A 273 -8.50 -9.78 -14.15
N ASP A 274 -9.55 -9.07 -14.55
CA ASP A 274 -10.62 -9.61 -15.40
C ASP A 274 -10.12 -9.89 -16.81
N LEU A 275 -9.26 -9.06 -17.37
CA LEU A 275 -8.61 -9.30 -18.66
C LEU A 275 -7.74 -10.55 -18.64
N ILE A 276 -6.91 -10.73 -17.61
CA ILE A 276 -6.08 -11.93 -17.43
C ILE A 276 -6.98 -13.18 -17.35
N ALA A 277 -8.07 -13.13 -16.59
CA ALA A 277 -8.99 -14.23 -16.46
C ALA A 277 -9.67 -14.58 -17.82
N TYR A 278 -10.09 -13.58 -18.57
CA TYR A 278 -10.68 -13.75 -19.90
C TYR A 278 -9.70 -14.39 -20.89
N LEU A 279 -8.47 -13.87 -20.98
CA LEU A 279 -7.44 -14.41 -21.88
C LEU A 279 -7.05 -15.86 -21.50
N SER A 280 -7.01 -16.15 -20.20
CA SER A 280 -6.72 -17.50 -19.69
C SER A 280 -7.79 -18.52 -20.07
N ARG A 281 -9.07 -18.10 -20.08
CA ARG A 281 -10.20 -18.95 -20.53
C ARG A 281 -10.12 -19.22 -22.03
N ARG A 282 -9.80 -18.23 -22.85
CA ARG A 282 -9.67 -18.38 -24.31
C ARG A 282 -8.51 -19.32 -24.71
N ARG A 283 -7.41 -19.35 -23.93
CA ARG A 283 -6.25 -20.22 -24.18
C ARG A 283 -6.47 -21.68 -23.76
N ARG A 284 -7.59 -22.00 -23.11
CA ARG A 284 -8.02 -23.38 -22.86
C ARG A 284 -9.11 -23.73 -23.89
N PRO A 285 -8.72 -24.16 -25.14
CA PRO A 285 -9.69 -24.65 -26.09
C PRO A 285 -10.36 -25.86 -25.42
N GLY A 286 -11.68 -25.93 -25.49
CA GLY A 286 -12.50 -26.83 -24.74
C GLY A 286 -11.96 -28.25 -24.71
N LYS A 287 -11.96 -28.85 -23.53
CA LYS A 287 -12.37 -30.24 -23.46
C LYS A 287 -13.79 -30.24 -24.02
N ALA A 288 -13.88 -30.52 -25.33
CA ALA A 288 -15.12 -30.76 -26.02
C ALA A 288 -15.98 -31.66 -25.14
N ALA A 289 -17.23 -31.31 -25.03
CA ALA A 289 -18.23 -32.16 -24.44
C ALA A 289 -17.97 -33.58 -24.97
N GLU A 290 -17.56 -34.48 -24.09
CA GLU A 290 -17.62 -35.93 -24.40
C GLU A 290 -19.10 -36.17 -24.73
N THR A 291 -19.33 -36.36 -26.02
CA THR A 291 -20.60 -36.83 -26.53
C THR A 291 -20.96 -38.09 -25.75
N PRO A 292 -22.11 -38.15 -25.09
CA PRO A 292 -22.51 -39.37 -24.40
C PRO A 292 -22.49 -40.50 -25.42
N GLN A 293 -21.62 -41.52 -25.23
CA GLN A 293 -21.67 -42.72 -26.03
C GLN A 293 -23.07 -43.33 -25.87
N PRO A 294 -23.77 -43.64 -26.96
CA PRO A 294 -25.04 -44.32 -26.87
C PRO A 294 -24.80 -45.68 -26.21
N SER A 295 -25.53 -45.93 -25.12
CA SER A 295 -25.55 -47.21 -24.43
C SER A 295 -25.80 -48.33 -25.43
N ARG A 296 -24.81 -49.25 -25.59
CA ARG A 296 -25.04 -50.50 -26.32
C ARG A 296 -26.15 -51.27 -25.58
N VAL A 297 -27.32 -51.29 -26.15
CA VAL A 297 -28.37 -52.20 -25.80
C VAL A 297 -27.89 -53.59 -26.19
N SER A 298 -27.54 -54.42 -25.20
CA SER A 298 -27.32 -55.87 -25.39
C SER A 298 -28.65 -56.54 -25.65
N ARG A 299 -28.74 -57.16 -26.80
CA ARG A 299 -29.78 -58.18 -27.10
C ARG A 299 -29.35 -59.50 -26.50
#